data_4cb584dc08570fd2bb4ff99c3402ab8c
#
_entry.id   4cb584dc08570fd2bb4ff99c3402ab8c
#
_cell.length_a   1.000
_cell.length_b   1.000
_cell.length_c   1.000
_cell.angle_alpha   90.00
_cell.angle_beta   90.00
_cell.angle_gamma   90.00
#
_symmetry.space_group_name_H-M   'P 1'
#
loop_
_entity.id
_entity.type
_entity.pdbx_description
1 polymer ?
#
loop_
_entity_poly.entity_id
_entity_poly.type
_entity_poly.pdbx_seq_one_letter_code
_entity_poly.pdbx_strand_id
1 'polypeptide(L)'
;QKHHQTYVTNYNKAVEQLFQALNKVDTSTVVQLQGAIKFNGGGHVNHSIFWKNLAPVHEGGGEPPHSSLGWAIDTHFGSLEALIQKMNAEGAALQGSGWVWLGLDTEFKRLVVETTANQDPLVTKAPTLVPLLGIDVWEHAYY
;
A
#
# COMPACT_ATOMS: atom_id res chain seq x y z
N GLN A 1 -4.50 -14.14 -3.58
CA GLN A 1 -3.63 -14.92 -2.68
C GLN A 1 -2.32 -15.33 -3.34
N LYS A 2 -2.32 -15.75 -4.62
CA LYS A 2 -1.12 -16.21 -5.34
C LYS A 2 0.00 -15.15 -5.34
N HIS A 3 -0.30 -13.91 -5.72
CA HIS A 3 0.69 -12.82 -5.74
C HIS A 3 1.24 -12.52 -4.34
N HIS A 4 0.37 -12.39 -3.34
CA HIS A 4 0.79 -12.12 -1.97
C HIS A 4 1.70 -13.23 -1.43
N GLN A 5 1.37 -14.50 -1.65
CA GLN A 5 2.22 -15.63 -1.27
C GLN A 5 3.59 -15.57 -1.95
N THR A 6 3.64 -15.16 -3.21
CA THR A 6 4.90 -14.98 -3.95
C THR A 6 5.77 -13.89 -3.31
N TYR A 7 5.19 -12.75 -2.95
CA TYR A 7 5.92 -11.69 -2.24
C TYR A 7 6.52 -12.18 -0.92
N VAL A 8 5.75 -12.88 -0.10
CA VAL A 8 6.22 -13.43 1.18
C VAL A 8 7.37 -14.40 0.96
N THR A 9 7.21 -15.35 0.02
CA THR A 9 8.25 -16.35 -0.27
C THR A 9 9.55 -15.70 -0.76
N ASN A 10 9.45 -14.77 -1.69
CA ASN A 10 10.61 -14.09 -2.25
C ASN A 10 11.29 -13.17 -1.24
N TYR A 11 10.50 -12.48 -0.40
CA TYR A 11 11.03 -11.66 0.68
C TYR A 11 11.84 -12.49 1.67
N ASN A 12 11.28 -13.60 2.16
CA ASN A 12 11.97 -14.48 3.10
C ASN A 12 13.26 -15.04 2.52
N LYS A 13 13.25 -15.45 1.25
CA LYS A 13 14.45 -15.91 0.54
C LYS A 13 15.52 -14.82 0.44
N ALA A 14 15.11 -13.60 0.08
CA ALA A 14 16.05 -12.48 -0.04
C ALA A 14 16.65 -12.08 1.31
N VAL A 15 15.87 -12.11 2.39
CA VAL A 15 16.36 -11.85 3.75
C VAL A 15 17.31 -12.94 4.23
N GLU A 16 17.02 -14.21 3.95
CA GLU A 16 17.95 -15.31 4.26
C GLU A 16 19.29 -15.15 3.54
N GLN A 17 19.26 -14.82 2.25
CA GLN A 17 20.45 -14.54 1.46
C GLN A 17 21.22 -13.32 2.01
N LEU A 18 20.50 -12.29 2.47
CA LEU A 18 21.11 -11.11 3.09
C LEU A 18 21.90 -11.50 4.36
N PHE A 19 21.32 -12.31 5.24
CA PHE A 19 22.03 -12.80 6.44
C PHE A 19 23.28 -13.61 6.08
N GLN A 20 23.20 -14.46 5.06
CA GLN A 20 24.37 -15.23 4.60
C GLN A 20 25.46 -14.30 4.03
N ALA A 21 25.08 -13.29 3.25
CA ALA A 21 26.03 -12.32 2.68
C ALA A 21 26.68 -11.46 3.78
N LEU A 22 25.92 -11.02 4.78
CA LEU A 22 26.46 -10.28 5.93
C LEU A 22 27.46 -11.12 6.72
N ASN A 23 27.16 -12.39 6.97
CA ASN A 23 28.08 -13.30 7.69
C ASN A 23 29.40 -13.55 6.92
N LYS A 24 29.35 -13.47 5.58
CA LYS A 24 30.53 -13.62 4.71
C LYS A 24 31.22 -12.29 4.39
N VAL A 25 30.71 -11.18 4.88
CA VAL A 25 31.15 -9.80 4.55
C VAL A 25 31.10 -9.54 3.03
N ASP A 26 30.13 -10.17 2.34
CA ASP A 26 29.92 -10.00 0.90
C ASP A 26 29.05 -8.76 0.62
N THR A 27 29.69 -7.60 0.61
CA THR A 27 29.04 -6.30 0.40
C THR A 27 28.33 -6.19 -0.95
N SER A 28 28.89 -6.81 -2.00
CA SER A 28 28.28 -6.79 -3.34
C SER A 28 26.91 -7.46 -3.35
N THR A 29 26.81 -8.66 -2.78
CA THR A 29 25.53 -9.38 -2.65
C THR A 29 24.54 -8.63 -1.76
N VAL A 30 25.00 -8.01 -0.67
CA VAL A 30 24.14 -7.17 0.20
C VAL A 30 23.49 -6.05 -0.62
N VAL A 31 24.24 -5.33 -1.45
CA VAL A 31 23.70 -4.25 -2.30
C VAL A 31 22.74 -4.80 -3.35
N GLN A 32 23.05 -5.92 -4.01
CA GLN A 32 22.19 -6.53 -5.02
C GLN A 32 20.81 -6.96 -4.47
N LEU A 33 20.75 -7.39 -3.22
CA LEU A 33 19.50 -7.86 -2.59
C LEU A 33 18.53 -6.74 -2.19
N GLN A 34 18.99 -5.47 -2.10
CA GLN A 34 18.16 -4.35 -1.64
C GLN A 34 16.88 -4.18 -2.47
N GLY A 35 17.00 -4.28 -3.80
CA GLY A 35 15.83 -4.17 -4.70
C GLY A 35 14.79 -5.27 -4.47
N ALA A 36 15.23 -6.52 -4.31
CA ALA A 36 14.33 -7.65 -4.06
C ALA A 36 13.65 -7.54 -2.68
N ILE A 37 14.38 -7.12 -1.66
CA ILE A 37 13.85 -6.90 -0.31
C ILE A 37 12.83 -5.77 -0.31
N LYS A 38 13.16 -4.63 -0.91
CA LYS A 38 12.25 -3.47 -1.02
C LYS A 38 10.95 -3.86 -1.75
N PHE A 39 11.07 -4.48 -2.92
CA PHE A 39 9.93 -4.83 -3.75
C PHE A 39 9.01 -5.88 -3.10
N ASN A 40 9.58 -7.01 -2.67
CA ASN A 40 8.79 -8.10 -2.11
C ASN A 40 8.28 -7.76 -0.69
N GLY A 41 9.08 -7.05 0.11
CA GLY A 41 8.66 -6.55 1.42
C GLY A 41 7.51 -5.55 1.30
N GLY A 42 7.62 -4.61 0.36
CA GLY A 42 6.54 -3.67 0.05
C GLY A 42 5.28 -4.37 -0.43
N GLY A 43 5.40 -5.34 -1.34
CA GLY A 43 4.28 -6.15 -1.82
C GLY A 43 3.57 -6.89 -0.69
N HIS A 44 4.32 -7.47 0.25
CA HIS A 44 3.74 -8.09 1.45
C HIS A 44 2.98 -7.07 2.31
N VAL A 45 3.59 -5.93 2.63
CA VAL A 45 2.96 -4.89 3.45
C VAL A 45 1.68 -4.36 2.81
N ASN A 46 1.74 -3.97 1.54
CA ASN A 46 0.60 -3.39 0.81
C ASN A 46 -0.57 -4.36 0.73
N HIS A 47 -0.33 -5.63 0.39
CA HIS A 47 -1.39 -6.63 0.31
C HIS A 47 -1.92 -7.04 1.69
N SER A 48 -1.11 -6.96 2.75
CA SER A 48 -1.59 -7.17 4.12
C SER A 48 -2.61 -6.11 4.54
N ILE A 49 -2.42 -4.85 4.10
CA ILE A 49 -3.38 -3.77 4.31
C ILE A 49 -4.60 -3.99 3.42
N PHE A 50 -4.39 -4.26 2.12
CA PHE A 50 -5.45 -4.45 1.13
C PHE A 50 -6.47 -5.50 1.55
N TRP A 51 -6.05 -6.67 2.04
CA TRP A 51 -6.98 -7.70 2.49
C TRP A 51 -7.85 -7.28 3.66
N LYS A 52 -7.36 -6.37 4.51
CA LYS A 52 -8.14 -5.81 5.63
C LYS A 52 -9.17 -4.75 5.19
N ASN A 53 -9.02 -4.22 3.97
CA ASN A 53 -9.98 -3.26 3.40
C ASN A 53 -11.19 -3.94 2.75
N LEU A 54 -11.15 -5.25 2.58
CA LEU A 54 -12.20 -6.01 1.91
C LEU A 54 -13.06 -6.76 2.93
N ALA A 55 -14.36 -6.65 2.78
CA ALA A 55 -15.33 -7.46 3.52
C ALA A 55 -16.39 -8.00 2.55
N PRO A 56 -16.93 -9.21 2.79
CA PRO A 56 -18.08 -9.71 2.04
C PRO A 56 -19.31 -8.80 2.21
N VAL A 57 -20.15 -8.72 1.19
CA VAL A 57 -21.37 -7.87 1.24
C VAL A 57 -22.25 -8.23 2.45
N HIS A 58 -22.40 -9.53 2.75
CA HIS A 58 -23.21 -9.99 3.89
C HIS A 58 -22.59 -9.69 5.27
N GLU A 59 -21.33 -9.21 5.31
CA GLU A 59 -20.63 -8.74 6.52
C GLU A 59 -20.47 -7.21 6.52
N GLY A 60 -21.23 -6.48 5.70
CA GLY A 60 -21.19 -5.02 5.61
C GLY A 60 -20.18 -4.49 4.59
N GLY A 61 -19.65 -5.36 3.70
CA GLY A 61 -18.75 -4.94 2.62
C GLY A 61 -19.50 -4.06 1.61
N GLY A 62 -18.84 -2.98 1.15
CA GLY A 62 -19.39 -2.03 0.21
C GLY A 62 -20.26 -0.91 0.83
N GLU A 63 -20.51 -0.97 2.14
CA GLU A 63 -21.22 0.09 2.83
C GLU A 63 -20.35 1.36 2.97
N PRO A 64 -20.94 2.56 2.79
CA PRO A 64 -20.22 3.81 3.06
C PRO A 64 -19.72 3.86 4.51
N PRO A 65 -18.55 4.47 4.75
CA PRO A 65 -18.04 4.59 6.11
C PRO A 65 -18.94 5.52 6.95
N HIS A 66 -19.27 5.06 8.15
CA HIS A 66 -20.02 5.81 9.14
C HIS A 66 -19.12 6.29 10.29
N SER A 67 -19.68 7.02 11.24
CA SER A 67 -18.97 7.51 12.43
C SER A 67 -17.80 8.46 12.11
N SER A 68 -16.72 8.31 12.83
CA SER A 68 -15.56 9.22 12.76
C SER A 68 -14.90 9.29 11.39
N LEU A 69 -14.81 8.17 10.68
CA LEU A 69 -14.22 8.15 9.34
C LEU A 69 -15.11 8.87 8.32
N GLY A 70 -16.43 8.62 8.34
CA GLY A 70 -17.37 9.33 7.46
C GLY A 70 -17.32 10.84 7.70
N TRP A 71 -17.36 11.26 8.96
CA TRP A 71 -17.23 12.67 9.32
C TRP A 71 -15.90 13.30 8.88
N ALA A 72 -14.79 12.57 9.02
CA ALA A 72 -13.48 13.04 8.55
C ALA A 72 -13.41 13.16 7.02
N ILE A 73 -14.05 12.25 6.27
CA ILE A 73 -14.16 12.34 4.82
C ILE A 73 -14.92 13.58 4.41
N ASP A 74 -16.09 13.84 5.01
CA ASP A 74 -16.90 15.04 4.74
C ASP A 74 -16.12 16.32 5.07
N THR A 75 -15.36 16.31 6.17
CA THR A 75 -14.56 17.47 6.60
C THR A 75 -13.41 17.78 5.64
N HIS A 76 -12.69 16.74 5.16
CA HIS A 76 -11.46 16.95 4.39
C HIS A 76 -11.69 16.95 2.88
N PHE A 77 -12.73 16.28 2.40
CA PHE A 77 -13.03 16.15 0.96
C PHE A 77 -14.39 16.74 0.55
N GLY A 78 -15.27 17.04 1.52
CA GLY A 78 -16.61 17.56 1.28
C GLY A 78 -17.68 16.48 1.15
N SER A 79 -17.37 15.32 0.58
CA SER A 79 -18.24 14.15 0.49
C SER A 79 -17.47 12.87 0.16
N LEU A 80 -18.12 11.72 0.32
CA LEU A 80 -17.57 10.45 -0.13
C LEU A 80 -17.36 10.42 -1.66
N GLU A 81 -18.28 10.98 -2.43
CA GLU A 81 -18.17 11.09 -3.88
C GLU A 81 -16.93 11.90 -4.29
N ALA A 82 -16.67 13.00 -3.61
CA ALA A 82 -15.47 13.81 -3.86
C ALA A 82 -14.17 13.06 -3.55
N LEU A 83 -14.13 12.26 -2.48
CA LEU A 83 -13.03 11.36 -2.19
C LEU A 83 -12.84 10.33 -3.30
N ILE A 84 -13.92 9.66 -3.74
CA ILE A 84 -13.88 8.66 -4.82
C ILE A 84 -13.33 9.30 -6.12
N GLN A 85 -13.85 10.47 -6.50
CA GLN A 85 -13.37 11.21 -7.67
C GLN A 85 -11.88 11.54 -7.57
N LYS A 86 -11.42 11.98 -6.39
CA LYS A 86 -10.00 12.27 -6.16
C LYS A 86 -9.14 11.01 -6.27
N MET A 87 -9.51 9.92 -5.63
CA MET A 87 -8.78 8.66 -5.72
C MET A 87 -8.73 8.12 -7.15
N ASN A 88 -9.85 8.21 -7.89
CA ASN A 88 -9.90 7.82 -9.30
C ASN A 88 -8.97 8.68 -10.17
N ALA A 89 -8.96 9.99 -9.96
CA ALA A 89 -8.09 10.90 -10.70
C ALA A 89 -6.61 10.61 -10.44
N GLU A 90 -6.22 10.40 -9.18
CA GLU A 90 -4.85 10.05 -8.80
C GLU A 90 -4.43 8.68 -9.36
N GLY A 91 -5.35 7.69 -9.33
CA GLY A 91 -5.10 6.37 -9.91
C GLY A 91 -4.92 6.41 -11.44
N ALA A 92 -5.75 7.19 -12.13
CA ALA A 92 -5.65 7.36 -13.58
C ALA A 92 -4.39 8.14 -14.00
N ALA A 93 -3.91 9.04 -13.16
CA ALA A 93 -2.69 9.81 -13.42
C ALA A 93 -1.40 9.04 -13.11
N LEU A 94 -1.49 7.93 -12.38
CA LEU A 94 -0.33 7.11 -12.02
C LEU A 94 0.27 6.48 -13.28
N GLN A 95 1.56 6.76 -13.52
CA GLN A 95 2.29 6.18 -14.63
C GLN A 95 2.93 4.85 -14.22
N GLY A 96 2.51 3.77 -14.90
CA GLY A 96 2.93 2.41 -14.57
C GLY A 96 2.17 1.83 -13.38
N SER A 97 2.71 0.77 -12.82
CA SER A 97 2.11 0.06 -11.69
C SER A 97 2.33 0.78 -10.37
N GLY A 98 1.36 0.72 -9.49
CA GLY A 98 1.45 1.30 -8.15
C GLY A 98 0.18 1.17 -7.34
N TRP A 99 0.03 2.04 -6.36
CA TRP A 99 -1.08 2.04 -5.41
C TRP A 99 -1.63 3.45 -5.21
N VAL A 100 -2.94 3.55 -5.00
CA VAL A 100 -3.60 4.76 -4.50
C VAL A 100 -4.02 4.52 -3.06
N TRP A 101 -3.73 5.46 -2.20
CA TRP A 101 -3.96 5.37 -0.76
C TRP A 101 -4.85 6.48 -0.24
N LEU A 102 -5.84 6.13 0.57
CA LEU A 102 -6.37 7.04 1.57
C LEU A 102 -5.52 6.87 2.83
N GLY A 103 -4.84 7.92 3.22
CA GLY A 103 -3.95 7.93 4.38
C GLY A 103 -4.39 8.93 5.45
N LEU A 104 -4.01 8.66 6.69
CA LEU A 104 -4.07 9.63 7.77
C LEU A 104 -2.68 10.23 7.95
N ASP A 105 -2.58 11.53 7.76
CA ASP A 105 -1.42 12.30 8.15
C ASP A 105 -1.53 12.62 9.66
N THR A 106 -0.68 11.95 10.44
CA THR A 106 -0.72 12.05 11.91
C THR A 106 -0.14 13.36 12.44
N GLU A 107 0.71 14.04 11.65
CA GLU A 107 1.29 15.33 12.00
C GLU A 107 0.24 16.44 11.89
N PHE A 108 -0.43 16.51 10.73
CA PHE A 108 -1.45 17.53 10.47
C PHE A 108 -2.87 17.07 10.82
N LYS A 109 -3.05 15.84 11.31
CA LYS A 109 -4.34 15.25 11.71
C LYS A 109 -5.41 15.37 10.63
N ARG A 110 -5.04 15.04 9.39
CA ARG A 110 -5.92 15.15 8.23
C ARG A 110 -5.87 13.89 7.36
N LEU A 111 -6.95 13.64 6.64
CA LEU A 111 -6.98 12.64 5.58
C LEU A 111 -6.32 13.18 4.32
N VAL A 112 -5.55 12.34 3.64
CA VAL A 112 -4.87 12.65 2.38
C VAL A 112 -5.07 11.52 1.39
N VAL A 113 -5.06 11.85 0.10
CA VAL A 113 -4.95 10.87 -0.99
C VAL A 113 -3.55 10.95 -1.56
N GLU A 114 -2.86 9.82 -1.59
CA GLU A 114 -1.48 9.71 -2.05
C GLU A 114 -1.30 8.51 -2.97
N THR A 115 -0.29 8.57 -3.83
CA THR A 115 0.09 7.44 -4.68
C THR A 115 1.50 6.97 -4.36
N THR A 116 1.75 5.69 -4.56
CA THR A 116 3.10 5.11 -4.50
C THR A 116 3.36 4.28 -5.75
N ALA A 117 4.60 4.32 -6.23
CA ALA A 117 5.01 3.53 -7.39
C ALA A 117 5.30 2.08 -7.00
N ASN A 118 5.10 1.18 -7.94
CA ASN A 118 5.41 -0.24 -7.80
C ASN A 118 4.81 -0.84 -6.53
N GLN A 119 5.63 -1.40 -5.64
CA GLN A 119 5.21 -1.95 -4.35
C GLN A 119 5.68 -1.10 -3.16
N ASP A 120 6.04 0.16 -3.39
CA ASP A 120 6.46 1.04 -2.29
C ASP A 120 5.28 1.26 -1.31
N PRO A 121 5.45 0.96 -0.01
CA PRO A 121 4.43 1.25 0.99
C PRO A 121 4.25 2.76 1.20
N LEU A 122 3.05 3.17 1.64
CA LEU A 122 2.75 4.59 1.87
C LEU A 122 3.73 5.28 2.83
N VAL A 123 4.21 4.56 3.84
CA VAL A 123 5.19 5.07 4.83
C VAL A 123 6.51 5.51 4.19
N THR A 124 6.83 5.06 2.98
CA THR A 124 8.05 5.51 2.26
C THR A 124 7.94 6.95 1.74
N LYS A 125 6.74 7.51 1.61
CA LYS A 125 6.54 8.93 1.27
C LYS A 125 6.78 9.84 2.48
N ALA A 126 6.20 9.48 3.61
CA ALA A 126 6.45 10.16 4.88
C ALA A 126 6.10 9.20 6.04
N PRO A 127 6.91 9.15 7.10
CA PRO A 127 6.67 8.25 8.24
C PRO A 127 5.42 8.62 9.04
N THR A 128 4.89 9.82 8.86
CA THR A 128 3.65 10.30 9.49
C THR A 128 2.38 9.80 8.79
N LEU A 129 2.50 9.20 7.61
CA LEU A 129 1.36 8.70 6.84
C LEU A 129 0.98 7.29 7.24
N VAL A 130 -0.23 7.13 7.76
CA VAL A 130 -0.82 5.84 8.12
C VAL A 130 -1.83 5.43 7.05
N PRO A 131 -1.65 4.30 6.35
CA PRO A 131 -2.59 3.85 5.34
C PRO A 131 -3.90 3.36 5.98
N LEU A 132 -5.03 3.87 5.50
CA LEU A 132 -6.37 3.45 5.92
C LEU A 132 -7.04 2.56 4.86
N LEU A 133 -6.90 2.93 3.58
CA LEU A 133 -7.44 2.20 2.43
C LEU A 133 -6.42 2.23 1.30
N GLY A 134 -6.17 1.10 0.68
CA GLY A 134 -5.31 0.97 -0.50
C GLY A 134 -6.04 0.38 -1.69
N ILE A 135 -5.84 0.97 -2.87
CA ILE A 135 -6.30 0.43 -4.16
C ILE A 135 -5.06 0.01 -4.96
N ASP A 136 -5.03 -1.25 -5.32
CA ASP A 136 -3.99 -1.81 -6.19
C ASP A 136 -4.26 -1.39 -7.65
N VAL A 137 -3.32 -0.64 -8.24
CA VAL A 137 -3.38 -0.15 -9.63
C VAL A 137 -2.40 -0.92 -10.53
N TRP A 138 -1.99 -2.10 -10.10
CA TRP A 138 -1.29 -3.05 -10.95
C TRP A 138 -2.27 -3.72 -11.93
N GLU A 139 -1.77 -4.03 -13.12
CA GLU A 139 -2.58 -4.66 -14.18
C GLU A 139 -3.28 -5.95 -13.71
N HIS A 140 -2.62 -6.76 -12.88
CA HIS A 140 -3.20 -7.98 -12.32
C HIS A 140 -4.42 -7.75 -11.42
N ALA A 141 -4.66 -6.51 -10.97
CA ALA A 141 -5.77 -6.20 -10.06
C ALA A 141 -7.10 -5.97 -10.80
N TYR A 142 -7.05 -5.67 -12.10
CA TYR A 142 -8.25 -5.36 -12.91
C TYR A 142 -8.39 -6.20 -14.19
N TYR A 143 -7.67 -7.27 -14.30
CA TYR A 143 -7.88 -8.31 -15.31
C TYR A 143 -9.00 -9.27 -14.92
#